data_83f8d7cfbdb429a0a369112ae94bc646
#
_entry.id   83f8d7cfbdb429a0a369112ae94bc646
#
_cell.length_a   1.000
_cell.length_b   1.000
_cell.length_c   1.000
_cell.angle_alpha   90.00
_cell.angle_beta   90.00
_cell.angle_gamma   90.00
#
_symmetry.space_group_name_H-M   'P 1'
#
loop_
_entity.id
_entity.type
_entity.pdbx_description
1 polymer ?
#
loop_
_entity_poly.entity_id
_entity_poly.type
_entity_poly.pdbx_seq_one_letter_code
_entity_poly.pdbx_strand_id
1 'polypeptide(L)' 'MIMKRNYVNGYLPKIEYWQGQYDSAKESGNFTTMLKALDKLTYFVQRQKEVYG' A
#
# COMPACT_ATOMS: atom_id res chain seq x y z
N MET A 1 15.58 -16.65 -5.09
CA MET A 1 14.77 -16.90 -6.14
C MET A 1 13.44 -17.36 -5.82
N ILE A 2 13.34 -18.32 -5.04
CA ILE A 2 12.05 -18.83 -4.72
C ILE A 2 11.18 -17.83 -4.08
N MET A 3 11.73 -17.04 -3.25
CA MET A 3 10.97 -16.01 -2.65
C MET A 3 10.43 -15.05 -3.60
N LYS A 4 11.11 -14.88 -4.71
CA LYS A 4 10.66 -13.99 -5.68
C LYS A 4 9.35 -14.39 -6.26
N ARG A 5 9.11 -15.66 -6.38
CA ARG A 5 7.86 -16.11 -6.88
C ARG A 5 6.73 -15.66 -6.02
N ASN A 6 6.93 -15.73 -4.71
CA ASN A 6 5.88 -15.33 -3.79
C ASN A 6 5.66 -13.83 -3.79
N TYR A 7 6.68 -13.11 -4.17
CA TYR A 7 6.60 -11.65 -4.11
C TYR A 7 6.77 -11.00 -5.45
N VAL A 8 6.37 -11.70 -6.49
CA VAL A 8 6.55 -11.18 -7.83
C VAL A 8 5.94 -9.80 -7.96
N ASN A 9 4.82 -9.57 -7.29
CA ASN A 9 4.22 -8.25 -7.24
C ASN A 9 4.52 -7.57 -5.94
N GLY A 10 5.21 -8.25 -5.05
CA GLY A 10 5.53 -7.72 -3.75
C GLY A 10 4.29 -7.28 -3.02
N TYR A 11 4.31 -6.06 -2.52
CA TYR A 11 3.17 -5.50 -1.83
C TYR A 11 2.33 -4.62 -2.73
N LEU A 12 2.58 -4.68 -4.03
CA LEU A 12 1.89 -3.84 -4.97
C LEU A 12 0.38 -3.94 -4.91
N PRO A 13 -0.21 -5.14 -4.85
CA PRO A 13 -1.67 -5.22 -4.75
C PRO A 13 -2.21 -4.53 -3.51
N LYS A 14 -1.48 -4.60 -2.41
CA LYS A 14 -1.92 -3.95 -1.19
C LYS A 14 -1.74 -2.44 -1.30
N ILE A 15 -0.67 -2.01 -1.93
CA ILE A 15 -0.44 -0.60 -2.14
C ILE A 15 -1.56 -0.02 -2.99
N GLU A 16 -1.94 -0.72 -4.06
CA GLU A 16 -3.00 -0.25 -4.93
C GLU A 16 -4.33 -0.20 -4.19
N TYR A 17 -4.59 -1.21 -3.36
CA TYR A 17 -5.82 -1.24 -2.59
C TYR A 17 -5.91 -0.02 -1.67
N TRP A 18 -4.84 0.25 -0.92
CA TRP A 18 -4.87 1.35 0.02
C TRP A 18 -4.83 2.71 -0.67
N GLN A 19 -4.23 2.76 -1.85
CA GLN A 19 -4.25 3.99 -2.62
C GLN A 19 -5.67 4.30 -3.07
N GLY A 20 -6.41 3.28 -3.48
CA GLY A 20 -7.81 3.45 -3.82
C GLY A 20 -8.63 3.90 -2.63
N GLN A 21 -8.34 3.35 -1.45
CA GLN A 21 -9.02 3.74 -0.23
C GLN A 21 -8.72 5.21 0.11
N TYR A 22 -7.47 5.60 -0.08
CA TYR A 22 -7.07 6.97 0.19
C TYR A 22 -7.82 7.93 -0.75
N ASP A 23 -7.84 7.62 -2.02
CA ASP A 23 -8.50 8.49 -2.99
C ASP A 23 -9.99 8.59 -2.72
N SER A 24 -10.60 7.47 -2.40
CA SER A 24 -12.03 7.45 -2.12
C SER A 24 -12.35 8.25 -0.87
N ALA A 25 -11.54 8.10 0.16
CA ALA A 25 -11.74 8.83 1.40
C ALA A 25 -11.52 10.32 1.18
N LYS A 26 -10.57 10.66 0.33
CA LYS A 26 -10.29 12.05 0.04
C LYS A 26 -11.50 12.70 -0.62
N GLU A 27 -12.13 12.00 -1.54
CA GLU A 27 -13.29 12.53 -2.21
C GLU A 27 -14.46 12.68 -1.29
N SER A 28 -14.62 11.76 -0.34
CA SER A 28 -15.75 11.84 0.58
C SER A 28 -15.43 12.65 1.84
N GLY A 29 -14.21 13.12 1.95
CA GLY A 29 -13.84 13.92 3.12
C GLY A 29 -13.65 13.11 4.38
N ASN A 30 -13.38 11.83 4.24
CA ASN A 30 -13.24 10.94 5.40
C ASN A 30 -11.79 10.94 5.86
N PHE A 31 -11.44 11.88 6.74
CA PHE A 31 -10.07 12.03 7.18
C PHE A 31 -9.54 10.84 7.95
N THR A 32 -10.40 10.19 8.72
CA THR A 32 -9.96 9.04 9.48
C THR A 32 -9.47 7.94 8.55
N THR A 33 -10.23 7.66 7.51
CA THR A 33 -9.83 6.65 6.53
C THR A 33 -8.60 7.10 5.75
N MET A 34 -8.52 8.40 5.45
CA MET A 34 -7.36 8.92 4.75
C MET A 34 -6.08 8.68 5.54
N LEU A 35 -6.11 8.98 6.83
CA LEU A 35 -4.94 8.80 7.66
C LEU A 35 -4.57 7.33 7.77
N LYS A 36 -5.57 6.48 7.89
CA LYS A 36 -5.32 5.06 7.98
C LYS A 36 -4.70 4.55 6.69
N ALA A 37 -5.26 4.95 5.56
CA ALA A 37 -4.74 4.53 4.27
C ALA A 37 -3.32 5.02 4.05
N LEU A 38 -3.05 6.25 4.46
CA LEU A 38 -1.73 6.82 4.30
C LEU A 38 -0.72 6.03 5.12
N ASP A 39 -1.10 5.67 6.34
CA ASP A 39 -0.25 4.90 7.21
C ASP A 39 0.07 3.54 6.58
N LYS A 40 -0.94 2.89 6.04
CA LYS A 40 -0.74 1.61 5.39
C LYS A 40 0.11 1.74 4.14
N LEU A 41 -0.11 2.78 3.36
CA LEU A 41 0.68 3.00 2.17
C LEU A 41 2.16 3.17 2.51
N THR A 42 2.44 3.97 3.53
CA THR A 42 3.80 4.19 3.95
C THR A 42 4.45 2.87 4.37
N TYR A 43 3.71 2.10 5.13
CA TYR A 43 4.21 0.82 5.61
C TYR A 43 4.53 -0.11 4.45
N PHE A 44 3.59 -0.28 3.53
CA PHE A 44 3.78 -1.22 2.45
C PHE A 44 4.81 -0.76 1.44
N VAL A 45 4.90 0.53 1.20
CA VAL A 45 5.91 1.04 0.29
C VAL A 45 7.30 0.80 0.87
N GLN A 46 7.43 1.00 2.16
CA GLN A 46 8.71 0.76 2.82
C GLN A 46 9.06 -0.71 2.79
N ARG A 47 8.08 -1.59 3.05
CA ARG A 47 8.33 -3.02 2.99
C ARG A 47 8.72 -3.46 1.59
N GLN A 48 8.08 -2.85 0.60
CA GLN A 48 8.40 -3.16 -0.78
C GLN A 48 9.87 -2.85 -1.06
N LYS A 49 10.34 -1.72 -0.58
CA LYS A 49 11.72 -1.34 -0.77
C LYS A 49 12.66 -2.31 -0.07
N GLU A 50 12.28 -2.77 1.10
CA GLU A 50 13.11 -3.71 1.83
C GLU A 50 13.23 -5.04 1.11
N VAL A 51 12.16 -5.45 0.46
CA VAL A 51 12.16 -6.73 -0.23
C VAL A 51 12.87 -6.65 -1.58
N TYR A 52 12.68 -5.58 -2.29
CA TYR A 52 13.21 -5.47 -3.63
C TYR A 52 14.33 -4.46 -3.79
N GLY A 53 14.45 -3.63 -2.86
CA GLY A 53 15.32 -2.51 -2.97
C GLY A 53 16.68 -2.66 -2.63
#